data_1a9839ec5e7840808873d39dabbdecbd
#
_entry.id   1a9839ec5e7840808873d39dabbdecbd
#
_cell.length_a   1.000
_cell.length_b   1.000
_cell.length_c   1.000
_cell.angle_alpha   90.00
_cell.angle_beta   90.00
_cell.angle_gamma   90.00
#
_symmetry.space_group_name_H-M   'P 1'
#
loop_
_entity.id
_entity.type
_entity.pdbx_description
1 polymer ?
#
loop_
_entity_poly.entity_id
_entity_poly.type
_entity_poly.pdbx_seq_one_letter_code
_entity_poly.pdbx_strand_id
1 'polypeptide(L)'
;MREIPRETVQTFTIGGDLEVRRIGYGSMRLADAPDPARSALEAPIWEAPADRAGAVAVLRRAAELGVNLFDTADSYALGANEELIAEALHPYGDGVAVATKIGVLRPSPAEWVPLGHPAYLRQQAELSLRRLRVERIDLLQLHRLDPAYPLPDQIGALKQLRDEGKVRHIGLSEVSTEELRQAAEITPIAAVQNMYNLATRQHEDVVDHATAHGIAFLPFFPIAAGSHAGPGTPLAAVAAEIGVTPAQASLAWLLRRSPTVIPIPGTSSIGHLEENVASLSVELSDEQYDRLSAAVA
;
A
#
# COMPACT_ATOMS: atom_id res chain seq x y z
N MET A 1 -15.68 6.64 24.17
CA MET A 1 -14.37 6.39 23.55
C MET A 1 -13.77 5.18 24.23
N ARG A 2 -13.53 4.08 23.54
CA ARG A 2 -12.77 2.94 24.08
C ARG A 2 -11.29 3.34 24.03
N GLU A 3 -10.61 3.28 25.16
CA GLU A 3 -9.14 3.41 25.20
C GLU A 3 -8.53 2.31 24.32
N ILE A 4 -7.75 2.72 23.32
CA ILE A 4 -6.92 1.79 22.53
C ILE A 4 -5.80 1.34 23.46
N PRO A 5 -5.56 0.02 23.62
CA PRO A 5 -4.45 -0.47 24.44
C PRO A 5 -3.13 0.14 23.92
N ARG A 6 -2.24 0.56 24.83
CA ARG A 6 -0.96 1.18 24.51
C ARG A 6 0.06 0.25 23.84
N GLU A 7 -0.18 -1.06 23.80
CA GLU A 7 0.60 -2.00 23.01
C GLU A 7 0.21 -1.85 21.53
N THR A 8 1.18 -1.53 20.68
CA THR A 8 0.98 -1.44 19.24
C THR A 8 0.51 -2.80 18.73
N VAL A 9 -0.76 -2.92 18.38
CA VAL A 9 -1.29 -4.13 17.74
C VAL A 9 -0.46 -4.40 16.49
N GLN A 10 0.25 -5.53 16.45
CA GLN A 10 1.22 -5.81 15.37
C GLN A 10 0.58 -6.43 14.13
N THR A 11 -0.66 -6.93 14.23
CA THR A 11 -1.38 -7.55 13.12
C THR A 11 -2.76 -6.91 12.93
N PHE A 12 -3.30 -7.07 11.73
CA PHE A 12 -4.67 -6.71 11.39
C PHE A 12 -5.26 -7.80 10.47
N THR A 13 -6.56 -8.06 10.57
CA THR A 13 -7.23 -9.05 9.72
C THR A 13 -8.06 -8.36 8.65
N ILE A 14 -7.55 -8.31 7.42
CA ILE A 14 -8.23 -7.75 6.26
C ILE A 14 -9.42 -8.63 5.90
N GLY A 15 -10.61 -8.01 5.75
CA GLY A 15 -11.83 -8.73 5.36
C GLY A 15 -12.29 -9.80 6.34
N GLY A 16 -11.72 -9.84 7.54
CA GLY A 16 -12.11 -10.75 8.62
C GLY A 16 -11.42 -12.12 8.61
N ASP A 17 -10.58 -12.44 7.62
CA ASP A 17 -9.93 -13.75 7.49
C ASP A 17 -8.50 -13.72 6.93
N LEU A 18 -7.99 -12.56 6.48
CA LEU A 18 -6.64 -12.40 5.96
C LEU A 18 -5.76 -11.66 6.98
N GLU A 19 -5.07 -12.39 7.84
CA GLU A 19 -4.19 -11.79 8.83
C GLU A 19 -2.89 -11.30 8.21
N VAL A 20 -2.58 -10.02 8.44
CA VAL A 20 -1.35 -9.37 7.96
C VAL A 20 -0.67 -8.60 9.09
N ARG A 21 0.65 -8.46 9.02
CA ARG A 21 1.38 -7.52 9.88
C ARG A 21 1.02 -6.09 9.49
N ARG A 22 1.03 -5.20 10.49
CA ARG A 22 0.66 -3.80 10.27
C ARG A 22 1.79 -2.98 9.62
N ILE A 23 2.65 -3.65 8.86
CA ILE A 23 3.58 -3.07 7.92
C ILE A 23 3.68 -4.00 6.72
N GLY A 24 3.33 -3.50 5.55
CA GLY A 24 3.47 -4.21 4.28
C GLY A 24 4.70 -3.74 3.51
N TYR A 25 4.90 -4.29 2.33
CA TYR A 25 5.95 -3.88 1.41
C TYR A 25 5.33 -3.40 0.09
N GLY A 26 5.57 -2.12 -0.28
CA GLY A 26 5.18 -1.56 -1.57
C GLY A 26 6.26 -1.78 -2.63
N SER A 27 5.96 -2.52 -3.70
CA SER A 27 6.94 -2.92 -4.71
C SER A 27 7.18 -1.88 -5.81
N MET A 28 6.41 -0.80 -5.86
CA MET A 28 6.49 0.21 -6.91
C MET A 28 7.92 0.73 -7.15
N ARG A 29 8.70 0.87 -6.07
CA ARG A 29 10.09 1.35 -6.13
C ARG A 29 11.10 0.35 -6.65
N LEU A 30 10.72 -0.88 -6.92
CA LEU A 30 11.56 -1.86 -7.59
C LEU A 30 11.56 -1.68 -9.11
N ALA A 31 10.58 -0.95 -9.68
CA ALA A 31 10.57 -0.58 -11.09
C ALA A 31 11.56 0.56 -11.36
N ASP A 32 12.15 0.55 -12.52
CA ASP A 32 13.15 1.51 -13.02
C ASP A 32 14.47 1.53 -12.22
N ALA A 33 15.47 2.13 -12.81
CA ALA A 33 16.70 2.48 -12.09
C ALA A 33 16.48 3.75 -11.27
N PRO A 34 17.06 3.87 -10.07
CA PRO A 34 17.08 5.13 -9.33
C PRO A 34 17.73 6.23 -10.19
N ASP A 35 17.00 7.30 -10.47
CA ASP A 35 17.52 8.50 -11.10
C ASP A 35 17.69 9.59 -10.04
N PRO A 36 18.92 9.93 -9.64
CA PRO A 36 19.16 10.95 -8.61
C PRO A 36 18.71 12.36 -9.04
N ALA A 37 18.47 12.58 -10.34
CA ALA A 37 17.97 13.86 -10.86
C ALA A 37 16.45 14.00 -10.78
N ARG A 38 15.72 12.92 -10.42
CA ARG A 38 14.26 12.91 -10.33
C ARG A 38 13.80 12.62 -8.92
N SER A 39 12.74 13.30 -8.52
CA SER A 39 12.07 12.94 -7.27
C SER A 39 11.45 11.54 -7.39
N ALA A 40 11.28 10.90 -6.25
CA ALA A 40 10.61 9.62 -6.19
C ALA A 40 9.16 9.68 -6.73
N LEU A 41 8.52 10.86 -6.72
CA LEU A 41 7.17 11.08 -7.24
C LEU A 41 7.13 11.17 -8.78
N GLU A 42 8.28 11.49 -9.40
CA GLU A 42 8.41 11.70 -10.85
C GLU A 42 8.96 10.47 -11.58
N ALA A 43 9.27 9.39 -10.84
CA ALA A 43 9.74 8.15 -11.44
C ALA A 43 8.67 7.56 -12.37
N PRO A 44 9.01 7.17 -13.61
CA PRO A 44 8.04 6.70 -14.60
C PRO A 44 7.40 5.35 -14.23
N ILE A 45 8.05 4.52 -13.40
CA ILE A 45 7.58 3.18 -13.02
C ILE A 45 7.24 2.34 -14.27
N TRP A 46 8.13 2.39 -15.25
CA TRP A 46 7.89 1.88 -16.59
C TRP A 46 8.69 0.63 -16.92
N GLU A 47 9.93 0.56 -16.47
CA GLU A 47 10.85 -0.54 -16.79
C GLU A 47 11.00 -1.51 -15.63
N ALA A 48 11.30 -2.77 -15.95
CA ALA A 48 11.71 -3.73 -14.95
C ALA A 48 13.01 -3.26 -14.25
N PRO A 49 13.26 -3.69 -13.00
CA PRO A 49 14.46 -3.27 -12.28
C PRO A 49 15.74 -3.67 -13.04
N ALA A 50 16.67 -2.74 -13.19
CA ALA A 50 17.97 -3.01 -13.80
C ALA A 50 18.77 -4.03 -12.95
N ASP A 51 18.71 -3.94 -11.62
CA ASP A 51 19.23 -4.95 -10.70
C ASP A 51 18.09 -5.89 -10.24
N ARG A 52 17.72 -6.82 -11.11
CA ARG A 52 16.68 -7.81 -10.82
C ARG A 52 17.04 -8.70 -9.63
N ALA A 53 18.31 -9.10 -9.51
CA ALA A 53 18.76 -9.95 -8.41
C ALA A 53 18.69 -9.24 -7.05
N GLY A 54 19.10 -7.98 -6.99
CA GLY A 54 18.94 -7.13 -5.81
C GLY A 54 17.48 -6.93 -5.43
N ALA A 55 16.60 -6.70 -6.41
CA ALA A 55 15.17 -6.56 -6.17
C ALA A 55 14.53 -7.85 -5.60
N VAL A 56 14.90 -9.02 -6.13
CA VAL A 56 14.51 -10.33 -5.57
C VAL A 56 15.03 -10.50 -4.14
N ALA A 57 16.28 -10.11 -3.86
CA ALA A 57 16.86 -10.20 -2.53
C ALA A 57 16.12 -9.34 -1.50
N VAL A 58 15.71 -8.13 -1.87
CA VAL A 58 14.91 -7.24 -1.01
C VAL A 58 13.54 -7.86 -0.69
N LEU A 59 12.84 -8.41 -1.68
CA LEU A 59 11.54 -9.08 -1.47
C LEU A 59 11.66 -10.29 -0.53
N ARG A 60 12.68 -11.13 -0.74
CA ARG A 60 12.95 -12.28 0.15
C ARG A 60 13.29 -11.83 1.56
N ARG A 61 14.13 -10.79 1.67
CA ARG A 61 14.49 -10.23 2.98
C ARG A 61 13.27 -9.67 3.71
N ALA A 62 12.33 -9.03 2.99
CA ALA A 62 11.07 -8.57 3.58
C ALA A 62 10.27 -9.74 4.18
N ALA A 63 10.13 -10.84 3.45
CA ALA A 63 9.46 -12.04 3.96
C ALA A 63 10.18 -12.66 5.17
N GLU A 64 11.53 -12.73 5.16
CA GLU A 64 12.34 -13.20 6.29
C GLU A 64 12.15 -12.33 7.55
N LEU A 65 11.96 -11.03 7.39
CA LEU A 65 11.66 -10.09 8.48
C LEU A 65 10.21 -10.17 8.96
N GLY A 66 9.40 -11.05 8.34
CA GLY A 66 8.02 -11.31 8.70
C GLY A 66 7.02 -10.35 8.05
N VAL A 67 7.40 -9.56 7.05
CA VAL A 67 6.44 -8.87 6.20
C VAL A 67 5.67 -9.92 5.42
N ASN A 68 4.34 -9.86 5.51
CA ASN A 68 3.49 -10.84 4.86
C ASN A 68 2.40 -10.23 3.97
N LEU A 69 2.40 -8.91 3.77
CA LEU A 69 1.59 -8.20 2.77
C LEU A 69 2.50 -7.53 1.75
N PHE A 70 2.45 -7.98 0.48
CA PHE A 70 3.21 -7.42 -0.63
C PHE A 70 2.27 -6.72 -1.59
N ASP A 71 2.43 -5.40 -1.75
CA ASP A 71 1.59 -4.56 -2.61
C ASP A 71 2.28 -4.29 -3.95
N THR A 72 1.59 -4.57 -5.04
CA THR A 72 2.02 -4.35 -6.42
C THR A 72 0.88 -3.77 -7.28
N ALA A 73 1.04 -3.72 -8.59
CA ALA A 73 0.00 -3.40 -9.57
C ALA A 73 0.37 -3.94 -10.97
N ASP A 74 -0.65 -4.20 -11.79
CA ASP A 74 -0.51 -4.56 -13.20
C ASP A 74 0.21 -3.49 -14.02
N SER A 75 0.02 -2.25 -13.64
CA SER A 75 0.58 -1.04 -14.27
C SER A 75 2.05 -0.75 -13.90
N TYR A 76 2.59 -1.40 -12.85
CA TYR A 76 3.99 -1.21 -12.47
C TYR A 76 4.90 -2.01 -13.40
N ALA A 77 5.72 -1.26 -14.17
CA ALA A 77 6.57 -1.83 -15.21
C ALA A 77 5.80 -2.79 -16.14
N LEU A 78 4.54 -2.44 -16.49
CA LEU A 78 3.66 -3.21 -17.37
C LEU A 78 3.49 -4.68 -16.93
N GLY A 79 3.42 -4.92 -15.62
CA GLY A 79 3.27 -6.24 -15.02
C GLY A 79 4.58 -6.92 -14.61
N ALA A 80 5.74 -6.40 -14.98
CA ALA A 80 7.03 -6.99 -14.59
C ALA A 80 7.24 -7.01 -13.07
N ASN A 81 6.61 -6.10 -12.32
CA ASN A 81 6.63 -6.12 -10.85
C ASN A 81 5.86 -7.31 -10.27
N GLU A 82 4.73 -7.70 -10.85
CA GLU A 82 4.00 -8.91 -10.44
C GLU A 82 4.82 -10.17 -10.72
N GLU A 83 5.50 -10.23 -11.88
CA GLU A 83 6.41 -11.33 -12.21
C GLU A 83 7.60 -11.39 -11.25
N LEU A 84 8.14 -10.24 -10.83
CA LEU A 84 9.24 -10.15 -9.88
C LEU A 84 8.83 -10.67 -8.49
N ILE A 85 7.63 -10.34 -8.01
CA ILE A 85 7.08 -10.88 -6.76
C ILE A 85 6.96 -12.41 -6.86
N ALA A 86 6.43 -12.92 -7.97
CA ALA A 86 6.33 -14.36 -8.19
C ALA A 86 7.70 -15.05 -8.26
N GLU A 87 8.70 -14.43 -8.86
CA GLU A 87 10.08 -14.96 -8.89
C GLU A 87 10.71 -15.02 -7.51
N ALA A 88 10.45 -14.00 -6.70
CA ALA A 88 11.02 -13.91 -5.37
C ALA A 88 10.37 -14.86 -4.36
N LEU A 89 9.04 -14.99 -4.40
CA LEU A 89 8.24 -15.54 -3.31
C LEU A 89 7.43 -16.80 -3.67
N HIS A 90 7.25 -17.13 -4.96
CA HIS A 90 6.52 -18.35 -5.33
C HIS A 90 7.43 -19.60 -5.20
N PRO A 91 6.91 -20.74 -4.65
CA PRO A 91 5.59 -20.86 -4.02
C PRO A 91 5.49 -20.03 -2.76
N TYR A 92 4.37 -19.30 -2.64
CA TYR A 92 4.15 -18.40 -1.51
C TYR A 92 4.08 -19.19 -0.21
N GLY A 93 4.84 -18.76 0.80
CA GLY A 93 4.80 -19.35 2.12
C GLY A 93 3.46 -19.13 2.84
N ASP A 94 3.20 -19.91 3.88
CA ASP A 94 2.00 -19.78 4.69
C ASP A 94 1.86 -18.35 5.23
N GLY A 95 0.70 -17.76 5.02
CA GLY A 95 0.37 -16.41 5.48
C GLY A 95 0.89 -15.26 4.62
N VAL A 96 1.67 -15.52 3.55
CA VAL A 96 2.06 -14.47 2.59
C VAL A 96 0.85 -14.10 1.72
N ALA A 97 0.52 -12.82 1.72
CA ALA A 97 -0.57 -12.23 0.95
C ALA A 97 -0.03 -11.26 -0.11
N VAL A 98 -0.63 -11.30 -1.30
CA VAL A 98 -0.32 -10.37 -2.39
C VAL A 98 -1.52 -9.49 -2.68
N ALA A 99 -1.32 -8.18 -2.57
CA ALA A 99 -2.24 -7.17 -3.04
C ALA A 99 -1.78 -6.66 -4.41
N THR A 100 -2.65 -6.69 -5.40
CA THR A 100 -2.39 -6.08 -6.71
C THR A 100 -3.52 -5.15 -7.11
N LYS A 101 -3.29 -4.35 -8.16
CA LYS A 101 -4.23 -3.34 -8.63
C LYS A 101 -4.43 -3.47 -10.13
N ILE A 102 -5.64 -3.16 -10.58
CA ILE A 102 -6.03 -3.10 -12.00
C ILE A 102 -6.83 -1.82 -12.26
N GLY A 103 -7.00 -1.44 -13.51
CA GLY A 103 -7.85 -0.28 -13.86
C GLY A 103 -7.06 0.99 -14.18
N VAL A 104 -5.77 0.86 -14.46
CA VAL A 104 -4.94 1.95 -15.01
C VAL A 104 -4.23 1.46 -16.25
N LEU A 105 -4.49 2.13 -17.36
CA LEU A 105 -3.80 1.93 -18.62
C LEU A 105 -2.52 2.77 -18.67
N ARG A 106 -1.44 2.20 -19.20
CA ARG A 106 -0.15 2.85 -19.37
C ARG A 106 0.20 2.94 -20.86
N PRO A 107 -0.27 3.99 -21.60
CA PRO A 107 0.04 4.15 -23.04
C PRO A 107 1.49 4.56 -23.28
N SER A 108 2.11 5.23 -22.32
CA SER A 108 3.50 5.67 -22.35
C SER A 108 4.08 5.79 -20.94
N PRO A 109 5.42 6.00 -20.79
CA PRO A 109 6.05 6.17 -19.48
C PRO A 109 5.46 7.31 -18.63
N ALA A 110 4.95 8.36 -19.26
CA ALA A 110 4.44 9.55 -18.58
C ALA A 110 2.94 9.49 -18.27
N GLU A 111 2.20 8.55 -18.87
CA GLU A 111 0.74 8.55 -18.80
C GLU A 111 0.22 7.44 -17.88
N TRP A 112 -0.70 7.83 -17.00
CA TRP A 112 -1.46 6.99 -16.10
C TRP A 112 -2.95 7.28 -16.34
N VAL A 113 -3.60 6.45 -17.15
CA VAL A 113 -4.96 6.70 -17.60
C VAL A 113 -5.91 5.71 -16.93
N PRO A 114 -6.87 6.16 -16.09
CA PRO A 114 -7.92 5.29 -15.59
C PRO A 114 -8.66 4.59 -16.73
N LEU A 115 -8.93 3.30 -16.59
CA LEU A 115 -9.74 2.54 -17.53
C LEU A 115 -10.62 1.53 -16.77
N GLY A 116 -11.87 1.94 -16.53
CA GLY A 116 -12.86 1.20 -15.75
C GLY A 116 -13.76 0.26 -16.55
N HIS A 117 -13.48 0.02 -17.84
CA HIS A 117 -14.29 -0.88 -18.67
C HIS A 117 -14.30 -2.31 -18.09
N PRO A 118 -15.47 -2.91 -17.79
CA PRO A 118 -15.57 -4.22 -17.14
C PRO A 118 -14.77 -5.34 -17.81
N ALA A 119 -14.78 -5.42 -19.15
CA ALA A 119 -14.02 -6.44 -19.88
C ALA A 119 -12.50 -6.23 -19.75
N TYR A 120 -12.04 -4.97 -19.70
CA TYR A 120 -10.63 -4.65 -19.44
C TYR A 120 -10.22 -5.06 -18.01
N LEU A 121 -11.00 -4.69 -17.00
CA LEU A 121 -10.74 -5.06 -15.62
C LEU A 121 -10.64 -6.58 -15.46
N ARG A 122 -11.57 -7.32 -16.05
CA ARG A 122 -11.52 -8.79 -16.03
C ARG A 122 -10.28 -9.35 -16.71
N GLN A 123 -9.92 -8.84 -17.89
CA GLN A 123 -8.70 -9.28 -18.60
C GLN A 123 -7.44 -8.99 -17.78
N GLN A 124 -7.33 -7.82 -17.16
CA GLN A 124 -6.17 -7.49 -16.35
C GLN A 124 -6.06 -8.40 -15.10
N ALA A 125 -7.15 -8.72 -14.44
CA ALA A 125 -7.17 -9.67 -13.34
C ALA A 125 -6.66 -11.06 -13.78
N GLU A 126 -7.11 -11.57 -14.94
CA GLU A 126 -6.62 -12.85 -15.50
C GLU A 126 -5.11 -12.82 -15.82
N LEU A 127 -4.60 -11.68 -16.29
CA LEU A 127 -3.17 -11.49 -16.53
C LEU A 127 -2.38 -11.43 -15.20
N SER A 128 -2.92 -10.75 -14.19
CA SER A 128 -2.32 -10.68 -12.85
C SER A 128 -2.23 -12.06 -12.19
N LEU A 129 -3.29 -12.87 -12.26
CA LEU A 129 -3.28 -14.27 -11.80
C LEU A 129 -2.13 -15.07 -12.41
N ARG A 130 -1.91 -14.93 -13.74
CA ARG A 130 -0.83 -15.61 -14.45
C ARG A 130 0.55 -15.13 -14.04
N ARG A 131 0.75 -13.79 -13.99
CA ARG A 131 2.05 -13.20 -13.62
C ARG A 131 2.44 -13.52 -12.17
N LEU A 132 1.47 -13.46 -11.27
CA LEU A 132 1.64 -13.82 -9.86
C LEU A 132 1.70 -15.34 -9.63
N ARG A 133 1.33 -16.17 -10.64
CA ARG A 133 1.29 -17.64 -10.55
C ARG A 133 0.37 -18.15 -9.44
N VAL A 134 -0.81 -17.52 -9.29
CA VAL A 134 -1.83 -17.89 -8.31
C VAL A 134 -3.17 -18.15 -8.98
N GLU A 135 -3.98 -19.00 -8.36
CA GLU A 135 -5.36 -19.25 -8.81
C GLU A 135 -6.33 -18.22 -8.22
N ARG A 136 -5.94 -17.57 -7.13
CA ARG A 136 -6.74 -16.55 -6.43
C ARG A 136 -5.85 -15.42 -5.90
N ILE A 137 -6.19 -14.18 -6.22
CA ILE A 137 -5.57 -12.97 -5.68
C ILE A 137 -6.12 -12.70 -4.28
N ASP A 138 -5.25 -12.46 -3.29
CA ASP A 138 -5.68 -12.21 -1.91
C ASP A 138 -6.41 -10.87 -1.76
N LEU A 139 -5.87 -9.80 -2.34
CA LEU A 139 -6.49 -8.49 -2.36
C LEU A 139 -6.35 -7.86 -3.76
N LEU A 140 -7.47 -7.73 -4.47
CA LEU A 140 -7.52 -7.02 -5.75
C LEU A 140 -8.10 -5.62 -5.53
N GLN A 141 -7.36 -4.60 -5.93
CA GLN A 141 -7.78 -3.21 -5.78
C GLN A 141 -8.10 -2.58 -7.14
N LEU A 142 -9.17 -1.79 -7.20
CA LEU A 142 -9.37 -0.87 -8.32
C LEU A 142 -8.40 0.30 -8.14
N HIS A 143 -7.42 0.42 -9.04
CA HIS A 143 -6.30 1.37 -8.90
C HIS A 143 -6.75 2.82 -8.97
N ARG A 144 -7.71 3.12 -9.86
CA ARG A 144 -8.41 4.41 -9.98
C ARG A 144 -9.83 4.16 -10.45
N LEU A 145 -10.76 4.94 -9.94
CA LEU A 145 -12.09 5.05 -10.54
C LEU A 145 -11.98 5.77 -11.89
N ASP A 146 -12.63 5.24 -12.89
CA ASP A 146 -12.72 5.87 -14.20
C ASP A 146 -14.05 6.62 -14.31
N PRO A 147 -14.05 7.96 -14.40
CA PRO A 147 -15.28 8.73 -14.51
C PRO A 147 -16.07 8.50 -15.81
N ALA A 148 -15.45 7.86 -16.81
CA ALA A 148 -16.12 7.52 -18.07
C ALA A 148 -17.06 6.30 -17.95
N TYR A 149 -16.94 5.51 -16.87
CA TYR A 149 -17.78 4.34 -16.62
C TYR A 149 -18.51 4.46 -15.28
N PRO A 150 -19.79 4.04 -15.20
CA PRO A 150 -20.52 4.03 -13.94
C PRO A 150 -19.78 3.23 -12.86
N LEU A 151 -19.74 3.76 -11.62
CA LEU A 151 -19.11 3.06 -10.49
C LEU A 151 -19.69 1.65 -10.30
N PRO A 152 -21.02 1.40 -10.40
CA PRO A 152 -21.57 0.05 -10.28
C PRO A 152 -21.02 -0.94 -11.30
N ASP A 153 -20.70 -0.52 -12.51
CA ASP A 153 -20.17 -1.41 -13.55
C ASP A 153 -18.73 -1.83 -13.22
N GLN A 154 -17.91 -0.89 -12.74
CA GLN A 154 -16.53 -1.14 -12.33
C GLN A 154 -16.48 -2.07 -11.11
N ILE A 155 -17.24 -1.74 -10.05
CA ILE A 155 -17.30 -2.56 -8.83
C ILE A 155 -17.97 -3.91 -9.10
N GLY A 156 -18.98 -3.94 -9.99
CA GLY A 156 -19.64 -5.17 -10.43
C GLY A 156 -18.67 -6.16 -11.09
N ALA A 157 -17.70 -5.67 -11.89
CA ALA A 157 -16.67 -6.51 -12.50
C ALA A 157 -15.75 -7.16 -11.44
N LEU A 158 -15.32 -6.41 -10.41
CA LEU A 158 -14.53 -6.95 -9.31
C LEU A 158 -15.35 -7.95 -8.47
N LYS A 159 -16.63 -7.62 -8.21
CA LYS A 159 -17.55 -8.53 -7.51
C LYS A 159 -17.69 -9.86 -8.24
N GLN A 160 -17.85 -9.87 -9.57
CA GLN A 160 -17.93 -11.09 -10.36
C GLN A 160 -16.65 -11.94 -10.23
N LEU A 161 -15.46 -11.34 -10.29
CA LEU A 161 -14.19 -12.02 -10.07
C LEU A 161 -14.09 -12.68 -8.69
N ARG A 162 -14.60 -12.00 -7.66
CA ARG A 162 -14.68 -12.57 -6.31
C ARG A 162 -15.68 -13.72 -6.24
N ASP A 163 -16.87 -13.56 -6.82
CA ASP A 163 -17.91 -14.59 -6.82
C ASP A 163 -17.47 -15.83 -7.63
N GLU A 164 -16.58 -15.68 -8.62
CA GLU A 164 -15.89 -16.75 -9.35
C GLU A 164 -14.75 -17.42 -8.55
N GLY A 165 -14.40 -16.89 -7.39
CA GLY A 165 -13.31 -17.41 -6.54
C GLY A 165 -11.91 -16.99 -6.97
N LYS A 166 -11.76 -16.09 -7.97
CA LYS A 166 -10.48 -15.59 -8.47
C LYS A 166 -9.88 -14.48 -7.61
N VAL A 167 -10.69 -13.84 -6.79
CA VAL A 167 -10.33 -12.78 -5.86
C VAL A 167 -10.91 -13.10 -4.49
N ARG A 168 -10.08 -12.98 -3.44
CA ARG A 168 -10.52 -13.18 -2.07
C ARG A 168 -11.17 -11.91 -1.52
N HIS A 169 -10.46 -10.80 -1.57
CA HIS A 169 -10.92 -9.49 -1.08
C HIS A 169 -10.79 -8.42 -2.15
N ILE A 170 -11.73 -7.47 -2.11
CA ILE A 170 -11.76 -6.29 -2.98
C ILE A 170 -11.31 -5.08 -2.17
N GLY A 171 -10.47 -4.23 -2.77
CA GLY A 171 -10.08 -2.92 -2.29
C GLY A 171 -10.27 -1.83 -3.33
N LEU A 172 -10.13 -0.58 -2.90
CA LEU A 172 -10.18 0.61 -3.75
C LEU A 172 -8.95 1.48 -3.50
N SER A 173 -8.55 2.27 -4.50
CA SER A 173 -7.43 3.21 -4.34
C SER A 173 -7.81 4.61 -4.82
N GLU A 174 -7.38 5.64 -4.03
CA GLU A 174 -7.65 7.06 -4.29
C GLU A 174 -9.14 7.37 -4.43
N VAL A 175 -9.90 6.98 -3.43
CA VAL A 175 -11.34 7.21 -3.35
C VAL A 175 -11.70 8.10 -2.16
N SER A 176 -12.80 8.84 -2.30
CA SER A 176 -13.46 9.56 -1.22
C SER A 176 -14.27 8.62 -0.32
N THR A 177 -14.66 9.11 0.84
CA THR A 177 -15.56 8.39 1.76
C THR A 177 -16.91 8.07 1.09
N GLU A 178 -17.42 8.97 0.24
CA GLU A 178 -18.68 8.75 -0.47
C GLU A 178 -18.59 7.65 -1.52
N GLU A 179 -17.53 7.66 -2.34
CA GLU A 179 -17.27 6.58 -3.31
C GLU A 179 -17.06 5.22 -2.63
N LEU A 180 -16.36 5.22 -1.49
CA LEU A 180 -16.19 4.01 -0.68
C LEU A 180 -17.52 3.44 -0.17
N ARG A 181 -18.44 4.31 0.30
CA ARG A 181 -19.78 3.91 0.73
C ARG A 181 -20.60 3.34 -0.41
N GLN A 182 -20.64 4.04 -1.55
CA GLN A 182 -21.37 3.58 -2.74
C GLN A 182 -20.86 2.23 -3.24
N ALA A 183 -19.54 2.01 -3.23
CA ALA A 183 -18.97 0.72 -3.59
C ALA A 183 -19.34 -0.39 -2.58
N ALA A 184 -19.38 -0.06 -1.29
CA ALA A 184 -19.74 -0.99 -0.23
C ALA A 184 -21.21 -1.45 -0.28
N GLU A 185 -22.11 -0.68 -0.90
CA GLU A 185 -23.49 -1.11 -1.18
C GLU A 185 -23.56 -2.24 -2.21
N ILE A 186 -22.56 -2.36 -3.08
CA ILE A 186 -22.52 -3.37 -4.15
C ILE A 186 -21.82 -4.64 -3.69
N THR A 187 -20.72 -4.48 -2.95
CA THR A 187 -19.90 -5.60 -2.47
C THR A 187 -19.07 -5.17 -1.25
N PRO A 188 -18.77 -6.05 -0.30
CA PRO A 188 -17.85 -5.73 0.78
C PRO A 188 -16.50 -5.23 0.27
N ILE A 189 -16.04 -4.08 0.77
CA ILE A 189 -14.72 -3.51 0.51
C ILE A 189 -13.85 -3.75 1.73
N ALA A 190 -12.78 -4.52 1.57
CA ALA A 190 -11.93 -4.93 2.68
C ALA A 190 -10.74 -3.99 2.93
N ALA A 191 -10.35 -3.21 1.93
CA ALA A 191 -9.23 -2.27 2.01
C ALA A 191 -9.46 -1.01 1.19
N VAL A 192 -8.85 0.09 1.64
CA VAL A 192 -8.73 1.33 0.87
C VAL A 192 -7.26 1.78 0.89
N GLN A 193 -6.74 2.20 -0.26
CA GLN A 193 -5.35 2.63 -0.41
C GLN A 193 -5.30 4.04 -0.99
N ASN A 194 -5.05 5.04 -0.13
CA ASN A 194 -4.96 6.44 -0.53
C ASN A 194 -3.61 7.05 -0.13
N MET A 195 -3.22 8.15 -0.80
CA MET A 195 -2.04 8.91 -0.38
C MET A 195 -2.29 9.51 1.01
N TYR A 196 -1.49 9.08 1.99
CA TYR A 196 -1.62 9.59 3.34
C TYR A 196 -0.29 9.46 4.10
N ASN A 197 0.16 10.57 4.67
CA ASN A 197 1.38 10.68 5.47
C ASN A 197 1.32 11.96 6.31
N LEU A 198 2.36 12.23 7.09
CA LEU A 198 2.45 13.46 7.91
C LEU A 198 2.17 14.74 7.12
N ALA A 199 2.64 14.82 5.86
CA ALA A 199 2.55 16.00 5.02
C ALA A 199 1.27 16.08 4.18
N THR A 200 0.62 14.94 3.94
CA THR A 200 -0.54 14.84 3.05
C THR A 200 -1.67 14.15 3.81
N ARG A 201 -2.63 14.94 4.29
CA ARG A 201 -3.70 14.48 5.19
C ARG A 201 -5.11 14.70 4.62
N GLN A 202 -5.22 14.91 3.33
CA GLN A 202 -6.50 15.18 2.65
C GLN A 202 -7.53 14.05 2.76
N HIS A 203 -7.11 12.84 3.12
CA HIS A 203 -7.97 11.66 3.28
C HIS A 203 -8.20 11.29 4.76
N GLU A 204 -8.12 12.25 5.67
CA GLU A 204 -8.34 12.02 7.10
C GLU A 204 -9.73 11.41 7.37
N ASP A 205 -10.76 11.88 6.66
CA ASP A 205 -12.13 11.37 6.74
C ASP A 205 -12.24 9.91 6.28
N VAL A 206 -11.47 9.52 5.26
CA VAL A 206 -11.42 8.12 4.78
C VAL A 206 -10.74 7.22 5.80
N VAL A 207 -9.67 7.70 6.48
CA VAL A 207 -9.03 6.98 7.59
C VAL A 207 -10.02 6.75 8.74
N ASP A 208 -10.77 7.79 9.11
CA ASP A 208 -11.77 7.70 10.18
C ASP A 208 -12.91 6.73 9.80
N HIS A 209 -13.40 6.80 8.57
CA HIS A 209 -14.41 5.89 8.06
C HIS A 209 -13.90 4.44 8.06
N ALA A 210 -12.69 4.19 7.55
CA ALA A 210 -12.07 2.88 7.52
C ALA A 210 -11.89 2.30 8.93
N THR A 211 -11.47 3.15 9.88
CA THR A 211 -11.33 2.79 11.29
C THR A 211 -12.68 2.36 11.89
N ALA A 212 -13.74 3.13 11.64
CA ALA A 212 -15.07 2.85 12.20
C ALA A 212 -15.71 1.56 11.67
N HIS A 213 -15.32 1.15 10.44
CA HIS A 213 -15.91 -0.01 9.76
C HIS A 213 -14.97 -1.23 9.67
N GLY A 214 -13.78 -1.18 10.29
CA GLY A 214 -12.82 -2.28 10.25
C GLY A 214 -12.26 -2.56 8.85
N ILE A 215 -12.18 -1.54 7.99
CA ILE A 215 -11.57 -1.58 6.66
C ILE A 215 -10.08 -1.30 6.79
N ALA A 216 -9.22 -2.10 6.16
CA ALA A 216 -7.78 -1.82 6.12
C ALA A 216 -7.50 -0.52 5.37
N PHE A 217 -6.73 0.39 5.96
CA PHE A 217 -6.25 1.58 5.29
C PHE A 217 -4.75 1.44 4.97
N LEU A 218 -4.41 1.41 3.68
CA LEU A 218 -3.05 1.22 3.19
C LEU A 218 -2.49 2.56 2.68
N PRO A 219 -1.81 3.36 3.52
CA PRO A 219 -1.23 4.60 3.05
C PRO A 219 -0.07 4.31 2.09
N PHE A 220 -0.14 4.82 0.85
CA PHE A 220 1.01 4.85 -0.04
C PHE A 220 1.78 6.18 0.10
N PHE A 221 3.06 6.22 -0.28
CA PHE A 221 4.01 7.27 0.07
C PHE A 221 4.02 7.60 1.59
N PRO A 222 4.09 6.58 2.45
CA PRO A 222 3.87 6.76 3.89
C PRO A 222 4.93 7.63 4.57
N ILE A 223 6.13 7.77 3.97
CA ILE A 223 7.23 8.63 4.48
C ILE A 223 7.45 9.88 3.60
N ALA A 224 6.50 10.24 2.74
CA ALA A 224 6.57 11.41 1.84
C ALA A 224 7.92 11.53 1.08
N ALA A 225 8.53 10.39 0.71
CA ALA A 225 9.86 10.30 0.10
C ALA A 225 10.96 11.07 0.87
N GLY A 226 10.79 11.26 2.18
CA GLY A 226 11.76 11.97 3.03
C GLY A 226 11.67 13.49 2.97
N SER A 227 10.70 14.07 2.26
CA SER A 227 10.61 15.53 2.04
C SER A 227 10.50 16.38 3.32
N HIS A 228 10.06 15.79 4.44
CA HIS A 228 9.90 16.44 5.74
C HIS A 228 10.93 16.01 6.80
N ALA A 229 11.94 15.25 6.38
CA ALA A 229 12.96 14.67 7.26
C ALA A 229 14.20 15.56 7.45
N GLY A 230 14.21 16.77 6.89
CA GLY A 230 15.36 17.67 6.93
C GLY A 230 15.73 18.15 8.34
N PRO A 231 16.99 18.57 8.56
CA PRO A 231 17.42 19.14 9.82
C PRO A 231 16.55 20.32 10.26
N GLY A 232 16.19 20.38 11.55
CA GLY A 232 15.36 21.44 12.12
C GLY A 232 13.86 21.26 11.96
N THR A 233 13.40 20.21 11.32
CA THR A 233 11.96 19.88 11.26
C THR A 233 11.49 19.24 12.57
N PRO A 234 10.20 19.39 12.94
CA PRO A 234 9.62 18.70 14.08
C PRO A 234 9.80 17.18 14.02
N LEU A 235 9.73 16.58 12.81
CA LEU A 235 9.96 15.18 12.60
C LEU A 235 11.40 14.76 12.96
N ALA A 236 12.40 15.50 12.50
CA ALA A 236 13.80 15.25 12.84
C ALA A 236 14.06 15.41 14.34
N ALA A 237 13.43 16.40 14.99
CA ALA A 237 13.56 16.63 16.42
C ALA A 237 12.97 15.47 17.24
N VAL A 238 11.76 15.02 16.93
CA VAL A 238 11.13 13.88 17.62
C VAL A 238 11.91 12.60 17.37
N ALA A 239 12.35 12.34 16.14
CA ALA A 239 13.15 11.17 15.80
C ALA A 239 14.46 11.11 16.62
N ALA A 240 15.18 12.25 16.73
CA ALA A 240 16.39 12.35 17.53
C ALA A 240 16.12 12.13 19.04
N GLU A 241 15.02 12.67 19.57
CA GLU A 241 14.61 12.51 20.96
C GLU A 241 14.40 11.06 21.36
N ILE A 242 13.81 10.25 20.47
CA ILE A 242 13.52 8.82 20.72
C ILE A 242 14.59 7.86 20.16
N GLY A 243 15.64 8.40 19.52
CA GLY A 243 16.76 7.61 19.02
C GLY A 243 16.45 6.75 17.79
N VAL A 244 15.56 7.23 16.91
CA VAL A 244 15.15 6.52 15.67
C VAL A 244 15.37 7.40 14.43
N THR A 245 15.22 6.82 13.24
CA THR A 245 15.26 7.63 12.00
C THR A 245 13.95 8.40 11.78
N PRO A 246 13.97 9.53 11.05
CA PRO A 246 12.74 10.24 10.67
C PRO A 246 11.73 9.36 9.94
N ALA A 247 12.21 8.41 9.12
CA ALA A 247 11.34 7.45 8.43
C ALA A 247 10.60 6.54 9.44
N GLN A 248 11.31 6.04 10.45
CA GLN A 248 10.70 5.23 11.52
C GLN A 248 9.69 6.04 12.34
N ALA A 249 10.00 7.29 12.68
CA ALA A 249 9.07 8.16 13.40
C ALA A 249 7.79 8.45 12.58
N SER A 250 7.92 8.66 11.24
CA SER A 250 6.78 8.82 10.34
C SER A 250 5.89 7.58 10.29
N LEU A 251 6.51 6.39 10.18
CA LEU A 251 5.77 5.11 10.16
C LEU A 251 5.10 4.84 11.51
N ALA A 252 5.77 5.12 12.62
CA ALA A 252 5.20 5.00 13.97
C ALA A 252 4.00 5.93 14.17
N TRP A 253 4.05 7.16 13.63
CA TRP A 253 2.91 8.07 13.63
C TRP A 253 1.70 7.48 12.88
N LEU A 254 1.90 6.91 11.68
CA LEU A 254 0.86 6.23 10.91
C LEU A 254 0.26 5.04 11.67
N LEU A 255 1.11 4.19 12.25
CA LEU A 255 0.69 3.04 13.02
C LEU A 255 -0.13 3.44 14.26
N ARG A 256 0.20 4.57 14.86
CA ARG A 256 -0.54 5.10 16.01
C ARG A 256 -1.86 5.77 15.61
N ARG A 257 -1.98 6.32 14.38
CA ARG A 257 -3.17 7.02 13.89
C ARG A 257 -4.43 6.15 13.98
N SER A 258 -4.33 4.87 13.63
CA SER A 258 -5.45 3.93 13.72
C SER A 258 -4.97 2.48 13.70
N PRO A 259 -5.65 1.55 14.38
CA PRO A 259 -5.34 0.13 14.30
C PRO A 259 -5.58 -0.48 12.91
N THR A 260 -6.34 0.16 12.03
CA THR A 260 -6.61 -0.30 10.66
C THR A 260 -5.57 0.17 9.66
N VAL A 261 -4.68 1.09 10.05
CA VAL A 261 -3.62 1.63 9.17
C VAL A 261 -2.48 0.63 9.05
N ILE A 262 -2.14 0.29 7.80
CA ILE A 262 -1.09 -0.64 7.42
C ILE A 262 -0.19 0.08 6.39
N PRO A 263 0.86 0.79 6.80
CA PRO A 263 1.78 1.43 5.88
C PRO A 263 2.45 0.42 4.96
N ILE A 264 2.65 0.82 3.69
CA ILE A 264 3.31 0.01 2.66
C ILE A 264 4.55 0.72 2.12
N PRO A 265 5.58 1.00 2.97
CA PRO A 265 6.80 1.65 2.52
C PRO A 265 7.52 0.80 1.48
N GLY A 266 7.90 1.42 0.35
CA GLY A 266 8.68 0.80 -0.71
C GLY A 266 10.14 1.25 -0.66
N THR A 267 11.07 0.32 -0.88
CA THR A 267 12.51 0.58 -0.97
C THR A 267 13.22 -0.49 -1.79
N SER A 268 14.34 -0.13 -2.42
CA SER A 268 15.27 -1.08 -3.03
C SER A 268 16.49 -1.38 -2.15
N SER A 269 16.57 -0.81 -0.94
CA SER A 269 17.67 -0.99 0.01
C SER A 269 17.26 -1.92 1.15
N ILE A 270 18.06 -2.96 1.41
CA ILE A 270 17.87 -3.87 2.55
C ILE A 270 17.95 -3.11 3.88
N GLY A 271 18.88 -2.17 4.03
CA GLY A 271 19.00 -1.36 5.25
C GLY A 271 17.75 -0.54 5.53
N HIS A 272 17.22 0.17 4.52
CA HIS A 272 15.96 0.90 4.68
C HIS A 272 14.76 -0.02 4.93
N LEU A 273 14.75 -1.23 4.36
CA LEU A 273 13.70 -2.22 4.64
C LEU A 273 13.72 -2.62 6.12
N GLU A 274 14.90 -2.93 6.67
CA GLU A 274 15.07 -3.30 8.07
C GLU A 274 14.64 -2.16 9.00
N GLU A 275 15.01 -0.91 8.69
CA GLU A 275 14.55 0.27 9.42
C GLU A 275 13.02 0.42 9.37
N ASN A 276 12.42 0.26 8.18
CA ASN A 276 10.97 0.35 8.02
C ASN A 276 10.24 -0.70 8.86
N VAL A 277 10.70 -1.96 8.85
CA VAL A 277 10.07 -3.04 9.64
C VAL A 277 10.25 -2.80 11.14
N ALA A 278 11.40 -2.29 11.55
CA ALA A 278 11.68 -1.97 12.96
C ALA A 278 10.74 -0.87 13.52
N SER A 279 10.08 -0.08 12.66
CA SER A 279 9.09 0.93 13.10
C SER A 279 7.89 0.35 13.84
N LEU A 280 7.59 -0.94 13.67
CA LEU A 280 6.56 -1.64 14.44
C LEU A 280 6.81 -1.64 15.96
N SER A 281 8.07 -1.49 16.37
CA SER A 281 8.48 -1.46 17.78
C SER A 281 8.71 -0.02 18.29
N VAL A 282 8.45 0.99 17.48
CA VAL A 282 8.63 2.39 17.86
C VAL A 282 7.34 2.91 18.50
N GLU A 283 7.44 3.32 19.74
CA GLU A 283 6.33 3.94 20.48
C GLU A 283 6.52 5.46 20.53
N LEU A 284 5.45 6.19 20.23
CA LEU A 284 5.37 7.64 20.40
C LEU A 284 4.54 7.96 21.66
N SER A 285 5.02 8.87 22.50
CA SER A 285 4.18 9.44 23.57
C SER A 285 3.05 10.30 22.98
N ASP A 286 2.02 10.62 23.79
CA ASP A 286 0.93 11.51 23.38
C ASP A 286 1.47 12.86 22.92
N GLU A 287 2.41 13.42 23.66
CA GLU A 287 3.06 14.70 23.31
C GLU A 287 3.83 14.63 21.98
N GLN A 288 4.58 13.54 21.75
CA GLN A 288 5.34 13.34 20.50
C GLN A 288 4.40 13.19 19.30
N TYR A 289 3.33 12.40 19.45
CA TYR A 289 2.32 12.24 18.42
C TYR A 289 1.61 13.56 18.07
N ASP A 290 1.24 14.33 19.09
CA ASP A 290 0.58 15.64 18.91
C ASP A 290 1.51 16.66 18.25
N ARG A 291 2.79 16.71 18.67
CA ARG A 291 3.81 17.54 18.02
C ARG A 291 3.99 17.21 16.55
N LEU A 292 4.05 15.93 16.19
CA LEU A 292 4.13 15.48 14.79
C LEU A 292 2.84 15.82 14.03
N SER A 293 1.69 15.64 14.66
CA SER A 293 0.39 15.93 14.05
C SER A 293 0.16 17.40 13.77
N ALA A 294 0.68 18.29 14.64
CA ALA A 294 0.57 19.75 14.50
C ALA A 294 1.60 20.33 13.52
N ALA A 295 2.67 19.62 13.20
CA ALA A 295 3.82 20.15 12.45
C ALA A 295 3.53 20.46 10.98
N VAL A 296 2.42 19.98 10.42
CA VAL A 296 2.10 20.02 8.99
C VAL A 296 0.64 20.49 8.76
N ALA A 297 0.00 21.06 9.77
CA ALA A 297 -1.35 21.65 9.68
C ALA A 297 -1.32 23.04 8.99
#